data_c89db040c9052d61191b2119c48eabd6
#
_entry.id   c89db040c9052d61191b2119c48eabd6
#
_cell.length_a   1.000
_cell.length_b   1.000
_cell.length_c   1.000
_cell.angle_alpha   90.00
_cell.angle_beta   90.00
_cell.angle_gamma   90.00
#
_symmetry.space_group_name_H-M   'P 1'
#
loop_
_entity.id
_entity.type
_entity.pdbx_description
1 polymer ?
#
loop_
_entity_poly.entity_id
_entity_poly.type
_entity_poly.pdbx_seq_one_letter_code
_entity_poly.pdbx_strand_id
1 'polypeptide(L)'
;GTALAPIYASFERGTPLHVWVDETRPRNQGLLTAWELRQQGVPHTIIADNAGGQLMQKGDVDLVIVGADRITRRGDVANKIGTYLKALAAFDNDIPFFVAAPSSTIDWKLNDGKREIPIENRSAAEVLTVRGVDQTGHDASVQLAPPDEAAVNPAFDVTHNRFVSGIITERGIFAPTDLATRFQDQIANAGL
;
A
#
# COMPACT_ATOMS: atom_id res chain seq x y z
N GLY A 1 5.74 8.43 3.78
CA GLY A 1 6.25 7.03 3.89
C GLY A 1 7.12 6.64 2.69
N THR A 2 7.76 5.46 2.72
CA THR A 2 8.71 5.01 1.66
C THR A 2 8.10 5.01 0.26
N ALA A 3 6.80 4.67 0.15
CA ALA A 3 6.08 4.67 -1.14
C ALA A 3 6.01 6.07 -1.80
N LEU A 4 6.15 7.14 -1.04
CA LEU A 4 6.13 8.51 -1.56
C LEU A 4 7.50 8.97 -2.07
N ALA A 5 8.60 8.33 -1.68
CA ALA A 5 9.95 8.73 -2.08
C ALA A 5 10.14 8.80 -3.61
N PRO A 6 9.70 7.81 -4.42
CA PRO A 6 9.78 7.91 -5.88
C PRO A 6 8.92 9.04 -6.45
N ILE A 7 7.77 9.34 -5.83
CA ILE A 7 6.87 10.42 -6.23
C ILE A 7 7.57 11.77 -6.03
N TYR A 8 8.15 12.00 -4.85
CA TYR A 8 8.90 13.22 -4.56
C TYR A 8 10.08 13.41 -5.52
N ALA A 9 10.87 12.35 -5.71
CA ALA A 9 12.03 12.41 -6.61
C ALA A 9 11.62 12.71 -8.07
N SER A 10 10.48 12.23 -8.53
CA SER A 10 9.95 12.52 -9.87
C SER A 10 9.44 13.95 -9.96
N PHE A 11 8.70 14.41 -8.96
CA PHE A 11 8.18 15.76 -8.90
C PHE A 11 9.29 16.82 -8.83
N GLU A 12 10.32 16.62 -8.02
CA GLU A 12 11.50 17.49 -7.92
C GLU A 12 12.28 17.60 -9.23
N ARG A 13 12.24 16.58 -10.08
CA ARG A 13 12.82 16.59 -11.44
C ARG A 13 11.95 17.30 -12.46
N GLY A 14 10.79 17.80 -12.06
CA GLY A 14 9.86 18.52 -12.93
C GLY A 14 8.93 17.60 -13.76
N THR A 15 8.82 16.30 -13.40
CA THR A 15 7.87 15.40 -14.05
C THR A 15 6.44 15.86 -13.71
N PRO A 16 5.58 16.17 -14.70
CA PRO A 16 4.20 16.45 -14.42
C PRO A 16 3.52 15.17 -13.93
N LEU A 17 2.93 15.22 -12.75
CA LEU A 17 2.23 14.09 -12.18
C LEU A 17 1.05 14.52 -11.31
N HIS A 18 0.10 13.62 -11.14
CA HIS A 18 -1.02 13.73 -10.22
C HIS A 18 -1.15 12.43 -9.42
N VAL A 19 -1.45 12.52 -8.14
CA VAL A 19 -1.55 11.34 -7.27
C VAL A 19 -3.00 11.15 -6.82
N TRP A 20 -3.58 10.01 -7.18
CA TRP A 20 -4.82 9.52 -6.60
C TRP A 20 -4.49 8.84 -5.28
N VAL A 21 -5.07 9.31 -4.19
CA VAL A 21 -4.76 8.83 -2.83
C VAL A 21 -5.97 8.12 -2.26
N ASP A 22 -5.89 6.80 -2.07
CA ASP A 22 -6.91 6.04 -1.37
C ASP A 22 -7.04 6.54 0.08
N GLU A 23 -8.27 6.74 0.57
CA GLU A 23 -8.50 7.15 1.97
C GLU A 23 -7.96 6.14 2.99
N THR A 24 -7.90 4.87 2.62
CA THR A 24 -7.36 3.75 3.43
C THR A 24 -8.17 3.49 4.70
N ARG A 25 -9.46 3.16 4.54
CA ARG A 25 -10.30 2.71 5.65
C ARG A 25 -9.71 1.45 6.31
N PRO A 26 -9.95 1.19 7.61
CA PRO A 26 -10.73 2.02 8.54
C PRO A 26 -9.96 3.16 9.22
N ARG A 27 -8.62 3.15 9.16
CA ARG A 27 -7.77 4.12 9.89
C ARG A 27 -7.47 5.40 9.13
N ASN A 28 -7.84 5.47 7.86
CA ASN A 28 -7.69 6.63 6.98
C ASN A 28 -6.24 7.16 6.86
N GLN A 29 -5.25 6.25 6.74
CA GLN A 29 -3.84 6.64 6.55
C GLN A 29 -3.61 7.45 5.28
N GLY A 30 -4.49 7.32 4.29
CA GLY A 30 -4.47 8.15 3.08
C GLY A 30 -4.56 9.64 3.36
N LEU A 31 -5.25 10.05 4.44
CA LEU A 31 -5.29 11.46 4.85
C LEU A 31 -3.91 12.00 5.25
N LEU A 32 -3.09 11.16 5.92
CA LEU A 32 -1.70 11.52 6.21
C LEU A 32 -0.87 11.61 4.92
N THR A 33 -1.06 10.66 3.99
CA THR A 33 -0.42 10.71 2.67
C THR A 33 -0.78 12.00 1.92
N ALA A 34 -2.05 12.38 1.89
CA ALA A 34 -2.49 13.62 1.26
C ALA A 34 -1.89 14.86 1.94
N TRP A 35 -1.78 14.86 3.26
CA TRP A 35 -1.11 15.91 3.99
C TRP A 35 0.37 16.02 3.62
N GLU A 36 1.11 14.90 3.57
CA GLU A 36 2.53 14.87 3.17
C GLU A 36 2.69 15.41 1.73
N LEU A 37 1.87 14.97 0.78
CA LEU A 37 1.89 15.44 -0.62
C LEU A 37 1.62 16.94 -0.72
N ARG A 38 0.66 17.46 0.06
CA ARG A 38 0.36 18.89 0.13
C ARG A 38 1.57 19.70 0.62
N GLN A 39 2.29 19.22 1.65
CA GLN A 39 3.48 19.91 2.15
C GLN A 39 4.59 20.00 1.09
N GLN A 40 4.66 19.03 0.18
CA GLN A 40 5.62 19.00 -0.92
C GLN A 40 5.11 19.69 -2.20
N GLY A 41 3.89 20.21 -2.20
CA GLY A 41 3.28 20.84 -3.37
C GLY A 41 2.89 19.87 -4.48
N VAL A 42 2.86 18.56 -4.21
CA VAL A 42 2.51 17.53 -5.20
C VAL A 42 1.00 17.54 -5.46
N PRO A 43 0.53 17.69 -6.72
CA PRO A 43 -0.87 17.61 -7.07
C PRO A 43 -1.48 16.25 -6.71
N HIS A 44 -2.58 16.24 -5.98
CA HIS A 44 -3.22 15.00 -5.54
C HIS A 44 -4.73 15.19 -5.31
N THR A 45 -5.43 14.04 -5.31
CA THR A 45 -6.86 13.97 -4.98
C THR A 45 -7.11 12.74 -4.11
N ILE A 46 -7.83 12.91 -3.01
CA ILE A 46 -8.27 11.80 -2.15
C ILE A 46 -9.47 11.13 -2.79
N ILE A 47 -9.47 9.82 -2.81
CA ILE A 47 -10.54 8.97 -3.33
C ILE A 47 -10.97 7.93 -2.30
N ALA A 48 -12.20 7.45 -2.43
CA ALA A 48 -12.63 6.25 -1.71
C ALA A 48 -11.81 5.03 -2.16
N ASP A 49 -11.52 4.10 -1.24
CA ASP A 49 -10.66 2.93 -1.52
C ASP A 49 -11.06 2.13 -2.76
N ASN A 50 -12.37 2.01 -3.03
CA ASN A 50 -12.87 1.25 -4.17
C ASN A 50 -12.90 2.05 -5.49
N ALA A 51 -12.62 3.36 -5.47
CA ALA A 51 -12.67 4.19 -6.68
C ALA A 51 -11.47 3.96 -7.61
N GLY A 52 -10.34 3.47 -7.08
CA GLY A 52 -9.11 3.27 -7.86
C GLY A 52 -9.31 2.37 -9.08
N GLY A 53 -10.06 1.27 -8.94
CA GLY A 53 -10.37 0.38 -10.08
C GLY A 53 -11.13 1.09 -11.20
N GLN A 54 -12.10 1.95 -10.87
CA GLN A 54 -12.83 2.74 -11.86
C GLN A 54 -11.94 3.75 -12.59
N LEU A 55 -10.99 4.37 -11.90
CA LEU A 55 -10.02 5.29 -12.52
C LEU A 55 -9.07 4.53 -13.46
N MET A 56 -8.65 3.33 -13.09
CA MET A 56 -7.85 2.45 -13.95
C MET A 56 -8.59 2.08 -15.24
N GLN A 57 -9.86 1.69 -15.13
CA GLN A 57 -10.70 1.37 -16.29
C GLN A 57 -10.91 2.55 -17.24
N LYS A 58 -10.89 3.78 -16.73
CA LYS A 58 -10.97 5.00 -17.55
C LYS A 58 -9.67 5.40 -18.22
N GLY A 59 -8.54 4.81 -17.83
CA GLY A 59 -7.23 5.21 -18.30
C GLY A 59 -6.68 6.46 -17.59
N ASP A 60 -7.18 6.78 -16.40
CA ASP A 60 -6.73 7.95 -15.61
C ASP A 60 -5.55 7.59 -14.68
N VAL A 61 -4.99 6.37 -14.80
CA VAL A 61 -3.90 5.86 -13.97
C VAL A 61 -2.82 5.23 -14.84
N ASP A 62 -1.59 5.73 -14.75
CA ASP A 62 -0.43 5.20 -15.48
C ASP A 62 0.35 4.14 -14.70
N LEU A 63 0.33 4.20 -13.37
CA LEU A 63 0.96 3.23 -12.49
C LEU A 63 0.33 3.23 -11.10
N VAL A 64 0.48 2.11 -10.40
CA VAL A 64 0.13 1.99 -8.98
C VAL A 64 1.41 1.82 -8.17
N ILE A 65 1.51 2.53 -7.04
CA ILE A 65 2.60 2.39 -6.09
C ILE A 65 2.06 2.22 -4.68
N VAL A 66 2.56 1.22 -3.96
CA VAL A 66 2.20 0.92 -2.57
C VAL A 66 3.44 0.71 -1.72
N GLY A 67 3.28 0.76 -0.41
CA GLY A 67 4.30 0.30 0.54
C GLY A 67 4.26 -1.21 0.75
N ALA A 68 5.00 -1.69 1.75
CA ALA A 68 4.91 -3.05 2.24
C ALA A 68 5.16 -3.10 3.75
N ASP A 69 4.38 -3.93 4.44
CA ASP A 69 4.63 -4.29 5.84
C ASP A 69 5.59 -5.50 5.93
N ARG A 70 5.52 -6.40 4.95
CA ARG A 70 6.44 -7.53 4.81
C ARG A 70 6.50 -8.01 3.36
N ILE A 71 7.68 -8.39 2.91
CA ILE A 71 7.92 -8.98 1.58
C ILE A 71 8.57 -10.34 1.78
N THR A 72 8.09 -11.38 1.12
CA THR A 72 8.73 -12.69 1.15
C THR A 72 9.95 -12.73 0.25
N ARG A 73 10.80 -13.75 0.44
CA ARG A 73 11.96 -14.04 -0.44
C ARG A 73 11.59 -14.15 -1.92
N ARG A 74 10.37 -14.58 -2.22
CA ARG A 74 9.84 -14.73 -3.59
C ARG A 74 9.12 -13.49 -4.11
N GLY A 75 8.99 -12.45 -3.27
CA GLY A 75 8.36 -11.19 -3.64
C GLY A 75 6.84 -11.13 -3.48
N ASP A 76 6.23 -12.05 -2.72
CA ASP A 76 4.86 -11.83 -2.25
C ASP A 76 4.87 -10.72 -1.21
N VAL A 77 3.85 -9.87 -1.23
CA VAL A 77 3.80 -8.64 -0.44
C VAL A 77 2.61 -8.62 0.49
N ALA A 78 2.85 -8.55 1.79
CA ALA A 78 1.83 -8.19 2.77
C ALA A 78 1.83 -6.67 2.97
N ASN A 79 0.67 -6.06 2.82
CA ASN A 79 0.49 -4.62 3.01
C ASN A 79 -0.95 -4.34 3.48
N LYS A 80 -1.26 -3.09 3.74
CA LYS A 80 -2.58 -2.64 4.17
C LYS A 80 -3.68 -3.30 3.35
N ILE A 81 -4.76 -3.72 4.03
CA ILE A 81 -5.95 -4.30 3.40
C ILE A 81 -6.43 -3.44 2.22
N GLY A 82 -6.75 -4.08 1.11
CA GLY A 82 -7.09 -3.43 -0.17
C GLY A 82 -5.95 -3.41 -1.18
N THR A 83 -4.70 -3.67 -0.77
CA THR A 83 -3.55 -3.74 -1.68
C THR A 83 -3.72 -4.83 -2.73
N TYR A 84 -4.21 -6.01 -2.34
CA TYR A 84 -4.50 -7.10 -3.27
C TYR A 84 -5.56 -6.72 -4.31
N LEU A 85 -6.62 -6.04 -3.91
CA LEU A 85 -7.67 -5.57 -4.85
C LEU A 85 -7.12 -4.54 -5.84
N LYS A 86 -6.21 -3.64 -5.40
CA LYS A 86 -5.53 -2.70 -6.30
C LYS A 86 -4.64 -3.41 -7.30
N ALA A 87 -3.89 -4.42 -6.84
CA ALA A 87 -3.03 -5.22 -7.71
C ALA A 87 -3.83 -5.99 -8.76
N LEU A 88 -4.99 -6.54 -8.40
CA LEU A 88 -5.90 -7.20 -9.35
C LEU A 88 -6.44 -6.22 -10.38
N ALA A 89 -6.92 -5.05 -9.94
CA ALA A 89 -7.43 -4.03 -10.85
C ALA A 89 -6.33 -3.50 -11.79
N ALA A 90 -5.12 -3.29 -11.29
CA ALA A 90 -3.98 -2.88 -12.11
C ALA A 90 -3.63 -3.95 -13.15
N PHE A 91 -3.60 -5.23 -12.75
CA PHE A 91 -3.33 -6.35 -13.66
C PHE A 91 -4.39 -6.49 -14.75
N ASP A 92 -5.68 -6.35 -14.40
CA ASP A 92 -6.81 -6.43 -15.35
C ASP A 92 -6.81 -5.29 -16.38
N ASN A 93 -6.17 -4.16 -16.06
CA ASN A 93 -6.08 -2.98 -16.93
C ASN A 93 -4.67 -2.74 -17.50
N ASP A 94 -3.77 -3.73 -17.45
CA ASP A 94 -2.38 -3.64 -17.95
C ASP A 94 -1.58 -2.48 -17.35
N ILE A 95 -1.88 -2.09 -16.10
CA ILE A 95 -1.21 -1.01 -15.38
C ILE A 95 -0.10 -1.58 -14.50
N PRO A 96 1.14 -1.06 -14.58
CA PRO A 96 2.23 -1.54 -13.74
C PRO A 96 1.97 -1.25 -12.26
N PHE A 97 2.22 -2.26 -11.43
CA PHE A 97 2.05 -2.22 -9.98
C PHE A 97 3.40 -2.35 -9.28
N PHE A 98 3.82 -1.29 -8.61
CA PHE A 98 5.09 -1.23 -7.89
C PHE A 98 4.91 -1.26 -6.38
N VAL A 99 5.88 -1.87 -5.71
CA VAL A 99 5.98 -1.89 -4.25
C VAL A 99 7.26 -1.18 -3.84
N ALA A 100 7.18 -0.14 -3.01
CA ALA A 100 8.34 0.60 -2.54
C ALA A 100 8.53 0.39 -1.04
N ALA A 101 9.63 -0.24 -0.67
CA ALA A 101 9.98 -0.56 0.71
C ALA A 101 11.50 -0.67 0.87
N PRO A 102 12.05 -0.37 2.06
CA PRO A 102 13.47 -0.63 2.33
C PRO A 102 13.74 -2.14 2.29
N SER A 103 14.93 -2.54 1.90
CA SER A 103 15.30 -3.96 1.79
C SER A 103 15.17 -4.72 3.13
N SER A 104 15.22 -4.01 4.25
CA SER A 104 14.95 -4.58 5.59
C SER A 104 13.52 -5.09 5.80
N THR A 105 12.59 -4.72 4.91
CA THR A 105 11.21 -5.24 4.92
C THR A 105 11.12 -6.66 4.34
N ILE A 106 12.17 -7.12 3.65
CA ILE A 106 12.21 -8.45 3.06
C ILE A 106 12.53 -9.47 4.15
N ASP A 107 11.61 -10.41 4.35
CA ASP A 107 11.80 -11.56 5.25
C ASP A 107 12.30 -12.75 4.44
N TRP A 108 13.61 -12.99 4.51
CA TRP A 108 14.28 -14.01 3.74
C TRP A 108 13.92 -15.45 4.13
N LYS A 109 13.26 -15.63 5.29
CA LYS A 109 12.83 -16.95 5.80
C LYS A 109 11.50 -17.39 5.20
N LEU A 110 10.69 -16.45 4.70
CA LEU A 110 9.37 -16.72 4.15
C LEU A 110 9.43 -16.90 2.63
N ASN A 111 8.72 -17.91 2.14
CA ASN A 111 8.61 -18.22 0.71
C ASN A 111 7.21 -17.97 0.13
N ASP A 112 6.16 -18.31 0.88
CA ASP A 112 4.77 -18.21 0.46
C ASP A 112 4.03 -17.25 1.40
N GLY A 113 3.81 -16.03 0.91
CA GLY A 113 3.21 -14.99 1.74
C GLY A 113 1.79 -15.34 2.20
N LYS A 114 1.02 -16.02 1.36
CA LYS A 114 -0.37 -16.38 1.69
C LYS A 114 -0.46 -17.44 2.81
N ARG A 115 0.53 -18.33 2.89
CA ARG A 115 0.54 -19.43 3.86
C ARG A 115 1.30 -19.09 5.14
N GLU A 116 2.35 -18.29 5.01
CA GLU A 116 3.34 -18.12 6.08
C GLU A 116 3.22 -16.77 6.80
N ILE A 117 2.56 -15.75 6.19
CA ILE A 117 2.37 -14.46 6.86
C ILE A 117 1.05 -14.48 7.63
N PRO A 118 1.07 -14.43 8.96
CA PRO A 118 -0.14 -14.32 9.75
C PRO A 118 -0.77 -12.94 9.56
N ILE A 119 -2.07 -12.89 9.28
CA ILE A 119 -2.81 -11.65 9.12
C ILE A 119 -3.47 -11.26 10.44
N GLU A 120 -3.11 -10.08 10.94
CA GLU A 120 -3.70 -9.49 12.15
C GLU A 120 -5.17 -9.14 11.93
N ASN A 121 -6.05 -9.63 12.80
CA ASN A 121 -7.42 -9.12 12.92
C ASN A 121 -7.47 -8.06 14.03
N ARG A 122 -7.87 -6.86 13.68
CA ARG A 122 -8.01 -5.72 14.59
C ARG A 122 -9.43 -5.59 15.13
N SER A 123 -9.62 -4.64 16.04
CA SER A 123 -10.92 -4.40 16.63
C SER A 123 -11.99 -4.09 15.58
N ALA A 124 -13.14 -4.75 15.69
CA ALA A 124 -14.33 -4.46 14.89
C ALA A 124 -14.79 -2.99 15.04
N ALA A 125 -14.56 -2.39 16.18
CA ALA A 125 -14.91 -0.99 16.44
C ALA A 125 -14.27 -0.02 15.43
N GLU A 126 -13.07 -0.32 14.88
CA GLU A 126 -12.44 0.51 13.85
C GLU A 126 -13.26 0.55 12.55
N VAL A 127 -13.98 -0.54 12.23
CA VAL A 127 -14.86 -0.60 11.05
C VAL A 127 -16.19 0.06 11.35
N LEU A 128 -16.71 -0.12 12.56
CA LEU A 128 -18.03 0.35 12.96
C LEU A 128 -18.07 1.84 13.35
N THR A 129 -16.91 2.49 13.44
CA THR A 129 -16.81 3.91 13.76
C THR A 129 -15.96 4.66 12.74
N VAL A 130 -16.10 5.97 12.69
CA VAL A 130 -15.19 6.88 12.00
C VAL A 130 -14.77 7.99 12.93
N ARG A 131 -13.49 8.36 12.86
CA ARG A 131 -12.95 9.52 13.59
C ARG A 131 -12.70 10.65 12.61
N GLY A 132 -12.95 11.85 13.03
CA GLY A 132 -12.73 13.05 12.26
C GLY A 132 -12.88 14.29 13.12
N VAL A 133 -12.92 15.45 12.47
CA VAL A 133 -13.16 16.74 13.11
C VAL A 133 -14.58 17.16 12.79
N ASP A 134 -15.33 17.56 13.78
CA ASP A 134 -16.70 18.05 13.62
C ASP A 134 -16.74 19.48 13.02
N GLN A 135 -17.95 19.99 12.80
CA GLN A 135 -18.14 21.34 12.23
C GLN A 135 -17.61 22.46 13.12
N THR A 136 -17.35 22.18 14.40
CA THR A 136 -16.81 23.15 15.36
C THR A 136 -15.29 23.07 15.49
N GLY A 137 -14.65 22.13 14.78
CA GLY A 137 -13.20 21.94 14.80
C GLY A 137 -12.70 21.01 15.90
N HIS A 138 -13.58 20.28 16.59
CA HIS A 138 -13.21 19.34 17.64
C HIS A 138 -13.15 17.91 17.14
N ASP A 139 -12.24 17.12 17.71
CA ASP A 139 -12.16 15.69 17.47
C ASP A 139 -13.47 15.01 17.84
N ALA A 140 -14.02 14.25 16.92
CA ALA A 140 -15.25 13.50 17.07
C ALA A 140 -15.10 12.06 16.58
N SER A 141 -15.88 11.16 17.21
CA SER A 141 -16.04 9.78 16.76
C SER A 141 -17.51 9.52 16.51
N VAL A 142 -17.84 9.03 15.33
CA VAL A 142 -19.21 8.77 14.90
C VAL A 142 -19.40 7.27 14.69
N GLN A 143 -20.49 6.74 15.26
CA GLN A 143 -20.91 5.36 15.06
C GLN A 143 -21.53 5.24 13.66
N LEU A 144 -21.06 4.27 12.85
CA LEU A 144 -21.53 4.02 11.48
C LEU A 144 -22.61 2.92 11.44
N ALA A 145 -22.59 1.99 12.39
CA ALA A 145 -23.52 0.88 12.49
C ALA A 145 -23.91 0.66 13.97
N PRO A 146 -24.97 -0.08 14.29
CA PRO A 146 -25.31 -0.42 15.66
C PRO A 146 -24.11 -1.01 16.43
N PRO A 147 -23.96 -0.73 17.74
CA PRO A 147 -22.78 -1.15 18.50
C PRO A 147 -22.62 -2.67 18.63
N ASP A 148 -23.71 -3.41 18.48
CA ASP A 148 -23.79 -4.88 18.53
C ASP A 148 -23.68 -5.54 17.15
N GLU A 149 -23.46 -4.76 16.08
CA GLU A 149 -23.25 -5.30 14.75
C GLU A 149 -21.92 -6.05 14.65
N ALA A 150 -21.92 -7.19 13.97
CA ALA A 150 -20.74 -7.98 13.75
C ALA A 150 -19.86 -7.36 12.64
N ALA A 151 -18.55 -7.22 12.88
CA ALA A 151 -17.61 -6.76 11.89
C ALA A 151 -16.28 -7.52 11.97
N VAL A 152 -15.62 -7.71 10.82
CA VAL A 152 -14.31 -8.32 10.70
C VAL A 152 -13.34 -7.27 10.15
N ASN A 153 -12.16 -7.16 10.77
CA ASN A 153 -11.18 -6.12 10.45
C ASN A 153 -9.77 -6.72 10.21
N PRO A 154 -9.54 -7.43 9.09
CA PRO A 154 -8.19 -7.84 8.71
C PRO A 154 -7.38 -6.58 8.39
N ALA A 155 -6.21 -6.44 9.02
CA ALA A 155 -5.39 -5.24 8.88
C ALA A 155 -4.63 -5.21 7.55
N PHE A 156 -4.30 -6.38 7.01
CA PHE A 156 -3.45 -6.57 5.84
C PHE A 156 -4.06 -7.60 4.90
N ASP A 157 -3.61 -7.58 3.65
CA ASP A 157 -3.78 -8.67 2.70
C ASP A 157 -2.44 -9.04 2.06
N VAL A 158 -2.41 -10.16 1.34
CA VAL A 158 -1.21 -10.64 0.66
C VAL A 158 -1.41 -10.59 -0.84
N THR A 159 -0.56 -9.83 -1.51
CA THR A 159 -0.46 -9.74 -2.96
C THR A 159 0.60 -10.72 -3.45
N HIS A 160 0.21 -11.66 -4.32
CA HIS A 160 1.14 -12.59 -4.94
C HIS A 160 2.09 -11.87 -5.90
N ASN A 161 3.34 -12.28 -5.93
CA ASN A 161 4.43 -11.68 -6.71
C ASN A 161 4.11 -11.51 -8.21
N ARG A 162 3.27 -12.39 -8.79
CA ARG A 162 2.85 -12.32 -10.20
C ARG A 162 2.13 -11.02 -10.58
N PHE A 163 1.58 -10.31 -9.61
CA PHE A 163 0.91 -9.02 -9.80
C PHE A 163 1.83 -7.82 -9.61
N VAL A 164 3.07 -8.06 -9.16
CA VAL A 164 4.03 -7.01 -8.83
C VAL A 164 4.99 -6.84 -10.02
N SER A 165 4.96 -5.67 -10.64
CA SER A 165 5.83 -5.30 -11.76
C SER A 165 7.27 -5.04 -11.32
N GLY A 166 7.45 -4.54 -10.11
CA GLY A 166 8.76 -4.29 -9.53
C GLY A 166 8.71 -3.89 -8.07
N ILE A 167 9.80 -4.21 -7.37
CA ILE A 167 10.03 -3.81 -5.97
C ILE A 167 11.13 -2.75 -5.95
N ILE A 168 10.77 -1.56 -5.47
CA ILE A 168 11.64 -0.38 -5.36
C ILE A 168 12.27 -0.39 -3.98
N THR A 169 13.59 -0.42 -3.92
CA THR A 169 14.36 -0.39 -2.68
C THR A 169 15.43 0.71 -2.75
N GLU A 170 16.18 0.91 -1.69
CA GLU A 170 17.36 1.78 -1.66
C GLU A 170 18.48 1.33 -2.62
N ARG A 171 18.42 0.07 -3.11
CA ARG A 171 19.40 -0.49 -4.05
C ARG A 171 18.96 -0.44 -5.52
N GLY A 172 17.71 -0.03 -5.79
CA GLY A 172 17.15 0.04 -7.14
C GLY A 172 15.79 -0.64 -7.26
N ILE A 173 15.39 -0.88 -8.49
CA ILE A 173 14.11 -1.53 -8.84
C ILE A 173 14.42 -2.94 -9.35
N PHE A 174 13.78 -3.94 -8.76
CA PHE A 174 14.02 -5.35 -9.07
C PHE A 174 12.70 -6.06 -9.38
N ALA A 175 12.74 -7.01 -10.31
CA ALA A 175 11.64 -7.95 -10.46
C ALA A 175 11.50 -8.78 -9.17
N PRO A 176 10.28 -9.14 -8.71
CA PRO A 176 10.09 -9.93 -7.49
C PRO A 176 10.90 -11.23 -7.48
N THR A 177 11.04 -11.87 -8.65
CA THR A 177 11.79 -13.12 -8.83
C THR A 177 13.30 -12.96 -8.67
N ASP A 178 13.82 -11.77 -8.81
CA ASP A 178 15.26 -11.49 -8.77
C ASP A 178 15.78 -11.14 -7.38
N LEU A 179 14.90 -10.93 -6.40
CA LEU A 179 15.28 -10.49 -5.06
C LEU A 179 16.34 -11.38 -4.43
N ALA A 180 16.16 -12.71 -4.46
CA ALA A 180 17.12 -13.63 -3.85
C ALA A 180 18.51 -13.55 -4.49
N THR A 181 18.59 -13.28 -5.79
CA THR A 181 19.87 -13.13 -6.51
C THR A 181 20.53 -11.79 -6.22
N ARG A 182 19.75 -10.73 -6.09
CA ARG A 182 20.25 -9.36 -5.91
C ARG A 182 20.63 -9.02 -4.47
N PHE A 183 20.13 -9.79 -3.49
CA PHE A 183 20.33 -9.53 -2.04
C PHE A 183 21.01 -10.71 -1.33
N GLN A 184 21.97 -11.39 -1.99
CA GLN A 184 22.71 -12.53 -1.43
C GLN A 184 23.43 -12.19 -0.11
N ASP A 185 23.93 -10.95 0.00
CA ASP A 185 24.56 -10.46 1.23
C ASP A 185 23.59 -10.44 2.43
N GLN A 186 22.35 -10.04 2.21
CA GLN A 186 21.33 -10.05 3.26
C GLN A 186 20.87 -11.47 3.62
N ILE A 187 20.77 -12.36 2.63
CA ILE A 187 20.44 -13.78 2.85
C ILE A 187 21.54 -14.46 3.70
N ALA A 188 22.80 -14.24 3.36
CA ALA A 188 23.94 -14.77 4.13
C ALA A 188 23.95 -14.23 5.57
N ASN A 189 23.65 -12.93 5.78
CA ASN A 189 23.54 -12.33 7.10
C ASN A 189 22.35 -12.88 7.92
N ALA A 190 21.31 -13.37 7.25
CA ALA A 190 20.18 -14.03 7.90
C ALA A 190 20.44 -15.50 8.27
N GLY A 191 21.62 -16.04 7.94
CA GLY A 191 22.01 -17.41 8.21
C GLY A 191 21.32 -18.45 7.31
N LEU A 192 20.99 -18.08 6.06
CA LEU A 192 20.25 -18.88 5.09
C LEU A 192 21.09 -19.25 3.88
#